data_0149242fefb4d049c752c6321f8e0fee
#
_entry.id   0149242fefb4d049c752c6321f8e0fee
#
_cell.length_a   1.000
_cell.length_b   1.000
_cell.length_c   1.000
_cell.angle_alpha   90.00
_cell.angle_beta   90.00
_cell.angle_gamma   90.00
#
_symmetry.space_group_name_H-M   'P 1'
#
loop_
_entity.id
_entity.type
_entity.pdbx_description
1 polymer ?
#
loop_
_entity_poly.entity_id
_entity_poly.type
_entity_poly.pdbx_seq_one_letter_code
_entity_poly.pdbx_strand_id
1 'polypeptide(L)'
;MAKGNGVPITKRVVDSSQPTDRRYYVWDSDLAGLGLRVETSGAKTFIVRYRADGGGRSAAQRFVTVGRFGKLTAEQARKQAKTILGSVATGEDPAGERRAKRREMKVSDLIDLYEVEGCFVQRGIRQGEAMKERTKAYTIARLKHHVVPLLGHKRVSEIGAGAIERFVRDVSAGKTARDEKIGPRKRIIVRGGDGAARKVVRDLSAVFSFAVRRCIVQENPVDRASIRKTDNRRQRFLTLEEVTRLGAAFDELEAGGANSKAVAIARLWALTGCRRDEIAGLRWPEVDAERGLLVLDDTKTGKSIRPLGAAAVALLQSLTRDPDSEFVFPAEFGDGHYQGTKRLWAKAIRKAALPGVTPHTLRHTIGSTAVSSGEGMALTGAILGHANPRSTAIYAHIQFDPSRRAADRVTKKIADALAGGTAGPGPARSSRDADEKAPGPGER
;
A
#
# COMPACT_ATOMS: atom_id res chain seq x y z
N MET A 1 47.76 41.61 -1.70
CA MET A 1 47.80 40.26 -1.19
C MET A 1 49.15 40.08 -0.48
N ALA A 2 49.15 39.84 0.83
CA ALA A 2 50.38 39.50 1.53
C ALA A 2 50.88 38.18 0.90
N LYS A 3 52.10 38.17 0.36
CA LYS A 3 52.84 36.95 -0.02
C LYS A 3 53.07 36.16 1.27
N GLY A 4 52.18 35.25 1.60
CA GLY A 4 52.43 34.26 2.65
C GLY A 4 53.62 33.40 2.18
N ASN A 5 54.55 33.13 3.10
CA ASN A 5 55.67 32.24 2.88
C ASN A 5 55.16 30.81 2.58
N GLY A 6 54.72 30.57 1.36
CA GLY A 6 54.35 29.22 0.89
C GLY A 6 55.64 28.48 0.49
N VAL A 7 55.64 27.15 0.68
CA VAL A 7 56.68 26.26 0.16
C VAL A 7 56.04 25.31 -0.86
N PRO A 8 56.77 24.91 -1.93
CA PRO A 8 56.21 23.97 -2.89
C PRO A 8 55.90 22.65 -2.19
N ILE A 9 54.62 22.27 -2.15
CA ILE A 9 54.19 21.02 -1.49
C ILE A 9 54.66 19.83 -2.33
N THR A 10 55.81 19.32 -1.97
CA THR A 10 56.41 18.10 -2.54
C THR A 10 56.29 16.95 -1.55
N LYS A 11 56.59 15.71 -2.00
CA LYS A 11 56.64 14.55 -1.10
C LYS A 11 57.58 14.83 0.09
N ARG A 12 58.77 15.41 -0.12
CA ARG A 12 59.74 15.75 0.93
C ARG A 12 59.13 16.70 1.97
N VAL A 13 58.41 17.73 1.54
CA VAL A 13 57.75 18.69 2.43
C VAL A 13 56.67 18.02 3.23
N VAL A 14 55.85 17.15 2.59
CA VAL A 14 54.81 16.41 3.30
C VAL A 14 55.42 15.44 4.32
N ASP A 15 56.49 14.73 3.98
CA ASP A 15 57.13 13.78 4.89
C ASP A 15 57.76 14.51 6.10
N SER A 16 58.41 15.66 5.87
CA SER A 16 59.05 16.46 6.93
C SER A 16 58.08 17.25 7.82
N SER A 17 56.84 17.40 7.42
CA SER A 17 55.80 18.10 8.21
C SER A 17 55.38 17.25 9.41
N GLN A 18 55.97 17.46 10.57
CA GLN A 18 55.69 16.71 11.80
C GLN A 18 54.46 17.28 12.52
N PRO A 19 53.71 16.46 13.24
CA PRO A 19 52.59 16.92 14.06
C PRO A 19 53.09 17.83 15.21
N THR A 20 52.28 18.80 15.59
CA THR A 20 52.50 19.69 16.72
C THR A 20 51.30 19.63 17.65
N ASP A 21 51.34 20.35 18.77
CA ASP A 21 50.27 20.42 19.77
C ASP A 21 48.95 21.00 19.19
N ARG A 22 49.02 21.67 18.05
CA ARG A 22 47.89 22.24 17.37
C ARG A 22 47.88 21.91 15.89
N ARG A 23 46.72 21.78 15.31
CA ARG A 23 46.52 21.67 13.85
C ARG A 23 47.16 22.89 13.17
N TYR A 24 47.94 22.65 12.10
CA TYR A 24 48.47 23.72 11.28
C TYR A 24 48.36 23.42 9.79
N TYR A 25 48.68 24.43 8.96
CA TYR A 25 48.60 24.37 7.52
C TYR A 25 49.88 24.79 6.87
N VAL A 26 50.33 24.02 5.88
CA VAL A 26 51.43 24.39 4.98
C VAL A 26 50.80 24.76 3.65
N TRP A 27 51.02 25.99 3.18
CA TRP A 27 50.45 26.48 1.93
C TRP A 27 51.41 26.30 0.78
N ASP A 28 50.90 25.91 -0.39
CA ASP A 28 51.66 25.72 -1.64
C ASP A 28 52.07 27.06 -2.22
N SER A 29 53.36 27.22 -2.58
CA SER A 29 53.87 28.40 -3.27
C SER A 29 53.47 28.45 -4.73
N ASP A 30 53.30 27.27 -5.38
CA ASP A 30 53.10 27.13 -6.82
C ASP A 30 51.61 27.21 -7.20
N LEU A 31 50.73 26.79 -6.30
CA LEU A 31 49.29 26.82 -6.52
C LEU A 31 48.58 27.52 -5.36
N ALA A 32 48.23 28.78 -5.57
CA ALA A 32 47.52 29.57 -4.57
C ALA A 32 46.21 28.87 -4.19
N GLY A 33 45.99 28.64 -2.91
CA GLY A 33 44.82 27.96 -2.38
C GLY A 33 45.03 26.48 -2.05
N LEU A 34 46.03 25.79 -2.61
CA LEU A 34 46.39 24.45 -2.20
C LEU A 34 47.11 24.50 -0.85
N GLY A 35 46.77 23.62 0.06
CA GLY A 35 47.46 23.47 1.37
C GLY A 35 47.48 22.03 1.85
N LEU A 36 48.45 21.76 2.74
CA LEU A 36 48.54 20.55 3.52
C LEU A 36 48.08 20.86 4.94
N ARG A 37 47.05 20.20 5.41
CA ARG A 37 46.62 20.24 6.80
C ARG A 37 47.26 19.09 7.57
N VAL A 38 47.97 19.42 8.64
CA VAL A 38 48.58 18.47 9.55
C VAL A 38 47.82 18.50 10.87
N GLU A 39 47.26 17.35 11.25
CA GLU A 39 46.52 17.19 12.50
C GLU A 39 47.50 16.82 13.65
N THR A 40 47.07 17.05 14.88
CA THR A 40 47.84 16.64 16.09
C THR A 40 48.11 15.14 16.14
N SER A 41 47.25 14.31 15.54
CA SER A 41 47.42 12.86 15.39
C SER A 41 48.48 12.46 14.33
N GLY A 42 49.11 13.41 13.65
CA GLY A 42 50.00 13.15 12.53
C GLY A 42 49.30 12.90 11.19
N ALA A 43 47.97 12.91 11.15
CA ALA A 43 47.23 12.74 9.88
C ALA A 43 47.45 13.96 8.98
N LYS A 44 47.89 13.70 7.74
CA LYS A 44 48.18 14.72 6.72
C LYS A 44 47.13 14.68 5.63
N THR A 45 46.53 15.83 5.33
CA THR A 45 45.41 15.93 4.38
C THR A 45 45.60 17.14 3.46
N PHE A 46 45.54 16.91 2.14
CA PHE A 46 45.52 17.99 1.15
C PHE A 46 44.17 18.66 1.13
N ILE A 47 44.18 19.98 1.14
CA ILE A 47 42.97 20.83 1.11
C ILE A 47 43.13 21.94 0.09
N VAL A 48 41.98 22.43 -0.39
CA VAL A 48 41.90 23.67 -1.18
C VAL A 48 41.16 24.70 -0.37
N ARG A 49 41.71 25.88 -0.27
CA ARG A 49 41.08 27.08 0.29
C ARG A 49 40.73 28.04 -0.82
N TYR A 50 39.48 28.50 -0.85
CA TYR A 50 39.03 29.45 -1.82
C TYR A 50 37.99 30.41 -1.21
N ARG A 51 37.61 31.44 -1.92
CA ARG A 51 36.46 32.33 -1.61
C ARG A 51 35.35 32.06 -2.55
N ALA A 52 34.14 31.90 -2.03
CA ALA A 52 32.92 31.74 -2.85
C ALA A 52 32.50 33.08 -3.44
N ASP A 53 31.54 33.05 -4.35
CA ASP A 53 30.83 34.24 -4.87
C ASP A 53 31.74 35.28 -5.54
N GLY A 54 32.62 34.84 -6.46
CA GLY A 54 33.48 35.71 -7.28
C GLY A 54 34.70 36.31 -6.56
N GLY A 55 34.98 35.95 -5.33
CA GLY A 55 36.32 36.13 -4.70
C GLY A 55 36.61 37.49 -4.08
N GLY A 56 35.64 38.36 -3.83
CA GLY A 56 35.86 39.63 -3.14
C GLY A 56 36.38 39.49 -1.72
N ARG A 57 37.04 40.54 -1.17
CA ARG A 57 37.60 40.52 0.18
C ARG A 57 36.60 40.21 1.31
N SER A 58 35.36 40.49 1.12
CA SER A 58 34.21 40.21 2.01
C SER A 58 33.69 38.78 1.92
N ALA A 59 33.99 38.04 0.83
CA ALA A 59 33.48 36.69 0.64
C ALA A 59 34.10 35.70 1.65
N ALA A 60 33.27 34.83 2.21
CA ALA A 60 33.66 33.84 3.19
C ALA A 60 34.69 32.86 2.64
N GLN A 61 35.74 32.60 3.40
CA GLN A 61 36.71 31.56 3.06
C GLN A 61 36.09 30.17 3.25
N ARG A 62 36.26 29.31 2.26
CA ARG A 62 35.82 27.93 2.28
C ARG A 62 36.97 26.96 2.06
N PHE A 63 36.80 25.75 2.60
CA PHE A 63 37.79 24.69 2.53
C PHE A 63 37.19 23.44 1.94
N VAL A 64 37.87 22.84 0.98
CA VAL A 64 37.50 21.53 0.41
C VAL A 64 38.66 20.56 0.64
N THR A 65 38.35 19.39 1.18
CA THR A 65 39.33 18.30 1.30
C THR A 65 39.55 17.68 -0.08
N VAL A 66 40.81 17.65 -0.53
CA VAL A 66 41.22 17.00 -1.77
C VAL A 66 41.45 15.51 -1.51
N GLY A 67 42.24 15.18 -0.50
CA GLY A 67 42.48 13.80 -0.11
C GLY A 67 43.56 13.64 0.95
N ARG A 68 43.68 12.43 1.47
CA ARG A 68 44.68 12.09 2.51
C ARG A 68 46.01 11.74 1.88
N PHE A 69 47.11 12.22 2.45
CA PHE A 69 48.45 11.72 2.11
C PHE A 69 48.53 10.20 2.40
N GLY A 70 49.17 9.45 1.54
CA GLY A 70 49.14 7.98 1.53
C GLY A 70 48.10 7.40 0.58
N LYS A 71 46.95 8.11 0.34
CA LYS A 71 46.05 7.78 -0.73
C LYS A 71 46.27 8.60 -2.00
N LEU A 72 46.81 9.78 -1.86
CA LEU A 72 47.21 10.68 -2.95
C LEU A 72 48.62 11.13 -2.80
N THR A 73 49.38 11.25 -3.90
CA THR A 73 50.63 11.94 -3.95
C THR A 73 50.44 13.45 -3.96
N ALA A 74 51.48 14.23 -3.62
CA ALA A 74 51.43 15.70 -3.68
C ALA A 74 51.10 16.21 -5.09
N GLU A 75 51.59 15.54 -6.12
CA GLU A 75 51.36 15.89 -7.51
C GLU A 75 49.90 15.60 -7.93
N GLN A 76 49.35 14.42 -7.56
CA GLN A 76 47.97 14.09 -7.78
C GLN A 76 47.00 15.07 -7.07
N ALA A 77 47.37 15.44 -5.82
CA ALA A 77 46.61 16.44 -5.08
C ALA A 77 46.65 17.80 -5.75
N ARG A 78 47.81 18.23 -6.29
CA ARG A 78 47.91 19.48 -7.05
C ARG A 78 47.06 19.46 -8.32
N LYS A 79 47.05 18.34 -9.06
CA LYS A 79 46.19 18.18 -10.24
C LYS A 79 44.71 18.31 -9.89
N GLN A 80 44.25 17.61 -8.85
CA GLN A 80 42.84 17.72 -8.40
C GLN A 80 42.53 19.12 -7.85
N ALA A 81 43.45 19.76 -7.14
CA ALA A 81 43.28 21.12 -6.65
C ALA A 81 43.13 22.13 -7.78
N LYS A 82 43.87 21.99 -8.89
CA LYS A 82 43.68 22.81 -10.11
C LYS A 82 42.29 22.68 -10.68
N THR A 83 41.75 21.46 -10.77
CA THR A 83 40.37 21.22 -11.23
C THR A 83 39.34 21.89 -10.34
N ILE A 84 39.49 21.74 -8.99
CA ILE A 84 38.58 22.38 -8.04
C ILE A 84 38.67 23.90 -8.12
N LEU A 85 39.84 24.48 -8.22
CA LEU A 85 40.01 25.93 -8.36
C LEU A 85 39.51 26.45 -9.72
N GLY A 86 39.61 25.66 -10.77
CA GLY A 86 39.05 25.95 -12.06
C GLY A 86 37.52 26.04 -11.99
N SER A 87 36.84 25.09 -11.36
CA SER A 87 35.41 25.11 -11.18
C SER A 87 34.95 26.29 -10.28
N VAL A 88 35.72 26.64 -9.28
CA VAL A 88 35.47 27.85 -8.46
C VAL A 88 35.56 29.13 -9.31
N ALA A 89 36.54 29.19 -10.22
CA ALA A 89 36.75 30.35 -11.10
C ALA A 89 35.58 30.52 -12.10
N THR A 90 34.86 29.43 -12.45
CA THR A 90 33.64 29.47 -13.26
C THR A 90 32.34 29.69 -12.43
N GLY A 91 32.47 29.99 -11.12
CA GLY A 91 31.34 30.34 -10.25
C GLY A 91 30.75 29.21 -9.43
N GLU A 92 31.33 28.01 -9.50
CA GLU A 92 30.88 26.88 -8.65
C GLU A 92 31.35 27.03 -7.20
N ASP A 93 30.59 26.45 -6.29
CA ASP A 93 30.93 26.39 -4.86
C ASP A 93 30.97 24.95 -4.31
N PRO A 94 32.04 24.21 -4.57
CA PRO A 94 32.12 22.80 -4.19
C PRO A 94 31.95 22.51 -2.69
N ALA A 95 32.34 23.45 -1.80
CA ALA A 95 32.13 23.30 -0.37
C ALA A 95 30.68 23.56 0.03
N GLY A 96 30.05 24.57 -0.58
CA GLY A 96 28.63 24.88 -0.41
C GLY A 96 27.74 23.74 -0.89
N GLU A 97 28.02 23.20 -2.08
CA GLU A 97 27.30 22.05 -2.62
C GLU A 97 27.43 20.80 -1.73
N ARG A 98 28.64 20.50 -1.25
CA ARG A 98 28.83 19.38 -0.30
C ARG A 98 28.08 19.62 1.02
N ARG A 99 27.99 20.88 1.48
CA ARG A 99 27.22 21.23 2.67
C ARG A 99 25.73 21.14 2.40
N ALA A 100 25.26 21.63 1.27
CA ALA A 100 23.86 21.53 0.84
C ALA A 100 23.46 20.05 0.72
N LYS A 101 24.27 19.24 0.02
CA LYS A 101 24.06 17.79 -0.06
C LYS A 101 24.00 17.10 1.31
N ARG A 102 24.84 17.51 2.28
CA ARG A 102 24.80 16.95 3.64
C ARG A 102 23.56 17.32 4.42
N ARG A 103 22.93 18.45 4.13
CA ARG A 103 21.68 18.93 4.74
C ARG A 103 20.43 18.45 4.04
N GLU A 104 20.60 17.85 2.87
CA GLU A 104 19.49 17.33 2.10
C GLU A 104 18.73 16.26 2.89
N MET A 105 17.41 16.32 2.80
CA MET A 105 16.47 15.42 3.46
C MET A 105 16.78 13.96 3.13
N LYS A 106 16.82 13.10 4.13
CA LYS A 106 16.93 11.66 3.97
C LYS A 106 15.55 11.02 3.78
N VAL A 107 15.53 9.80 3.29
CA VAL A 107 14.30 9.03 3.13
C VAL A 107 13.62 8.77 4.48
N SER A 108 14.39 8.59 5.57
CA SER A 108 13.83 8.51 6.93
C SER A 108 13.04 9.75 7.30
N ASP A 109 13.64 10.92 7.06
CA ASP A 109 13.06 12.22 7.43
C ASP A 109 11.80 12.51 6.58
N LEU A 110 11.83 12.10 5.30
CA LEU A 110 10.66 12.19 4.41
C LEU A 110 9.51 11.30 4.90
N ILE A 111 9.80 10.09 5.41
CA ILE A 111 8.78 9.20 5.96
C ILE A 111 8.17 9.79 7.23
N ASP A 112 8.97 10.39 8.11
CA ASP A 112 8.50 11.04 9.32
C ASP A 112 7.62 12.27 8.98
N LEU A 113 8.02 13.07 7.99
CA LEU A 113 7.19 14.16 7.46
C LEU A 113 5.87 13.65 6.86
N TYR A 114 5.93 12.55 6.10
CA TYR A 114 4.74 11.92 5.52
C TYR A 114 3.78 11.38 6.60
N GLU A 115 4.29 10.84 7.70
CA GLU A 115 3.48 10.37 8.83
C GLU A 115 2.64 11.49 9.43
N VAL A 116 3.20 12.70 9.50
CA VAL A 116 2.53 13.88 10.08
C VAL A 116 1.59 14.54 9.06
N GLU A 117 2.05 14.76 7.83
CA GLU A 117 1.40 15.65 6.88
C GLU A 117 0.89 14.96 5.60
N GLY A 118 1.25 13.70 5.34
CA GLY A 118 1.04 13.04 4.05
C GLY A 118 0.03 11.90 4.05
N CYS A 119 -0.47 11.48 5.19
CA CYS A 119 -1.31 10.29 5.36
C CYS A 119 -2.77 10.53 4.94
N PHE A 120 -2.99 10.86 3.67
CA PHE A 120 -4.30 11.04 3.07
C PHE A 120 -4.62 9.95 2.05
N VAL A 121 -5.91 9.71 1.80
CA VAL A 121 -6.39 8.81 0.76
C VAL A 121 -6.02 9.37 -0.62
N GLN A 122 -5.25 8.62 -1.41
CA GLN A 122 -4.67 9.13 -2.65
C GLN A 122 -5.59 9.03 -3.87
N ARG A 123 -6.60 8.15 -3.85
CA ARG A 123 -7.47 7.87 -5.01
C ARG A 123 -8.87 7.44 -4.56
N GLY A 124 -9.86 7.62 -5.45
CA GLY A 124 -11.25 7.21 -5.25
C GLY A 124 -12.13 8.32 -4.67
N ILE A 125 -13.37 7.98 -4.33
CA ILE A 125 -14.39 8.93 -3.85
C ILE A 125 -13.93 9.66 -2.58
N ARG A 126 -13.11 9.01 -1.75
CA ARG A 126 -12.55 9.57 -0.50
C ARG A 126 -11.17 10.21 -0.69
N GLN A 127 -10.81 10.59 -1.90
CA GLN A 127 -9.51 11.25 -2.17
C GLN A 127 -9.40 12.56 -1.37
N GLY A 128 -8.27 12.74 -0.69
CA GLY A 128 -8.01 13.91 0.14
C GLY A 128 -8.47 13.79 1.59
N GLU A 129 -9.26 12.77 1.94
CA GLU A 129 -9.58 12.51 3.34
C GLU A 129 -8.40 11.91 4.10
N ALA A 130 -8.32 12.13 5.40
CA ALA A 130 -7.32 11.49 6.25
C ALA A 130 -7.48 9.96 6.21
N MET A 131 -6.36 9.25 6.21
CA MET A 131 -6.40 7.79 6.33
C MET A 131 -7.01 7.40 7.67
N LYS A 132 -7.86 6.35 7.68
CA LYS A 132 -8.31 5.73 8.93
C LYS A 132 -7.08 5.34 9.76
N GLU A 133 -7.09 5.60 11.07
CA GLU A 133 -5.95 5.38 11.97
C GLU A 133 -5.28 4.00 11.81
N ARG A 134 -6.08 2.95 11.71
CA ARG A 134 -5.56 1.60 11.45
C ARG A 134 -4.78 1.49 10.14
N THR A 135 -5.25 2.16 9.07
CA THR A 135 -4.55 2.17 7.76
C THR A 135 -3.25 2.94 7.85
N LYS A 136 -3.27 4.11 8.48
CA LYS A 136 -2.08 4.93 8.75
C LYS A 136 -1.04 4.13 9.52
N ALA A 137 -1.42 3.54 10.66
CA ALA A 137 -0.53 2.74 11.49
C ALA A 137 0.15 1.60 10.73
N TYR A 138 -0.61 0.84 9.92
CA TYR A 138 -0.03 -0.24 9.11
C TYR A 138 0.85 0.26 7.96
N THR A 139 0.52 1.39 7.34
CA THR A 139 1.32 1.98 6.27
C THR A 139 2.66 2.46 6.81
N ILE A 140 2.64 3.21 7.91
CA ILE A 140 3.85 3.72 8.56
C ILE A 140 4.70 2.57 9.10
N ALA A 141 4.10 1.56 9.75
CA ALA A 141 4.82 0.38 10.20
C ALA A 141 5.56 -0.32 9.05
N ARG A 142 4.91 -0.52 7.88
CA ARG A 142 5.58 -1.11 6.71
C ARG A 142 6.73 -0.26 6.20
N LEU A 143 6.55 1.05 6.10
CA LEU A 143 7.60 1.98 5.71
C LEU A 143 8.79 1.92 6.69
N LYS A 144 8.52 2.00 7.99
CA LYS A 144 9.55 1.94 9.03
C LYS A 144 10.25 0.58 9.09
N HIS A 145 9.55 -0.52 8.82
CA HIS A 145 10.14 -1.86 8.90
C HIS A 145 10.88 -2.30 7.63
N HIS A 146 10.50 -1.81 6.46
CA HIS A 146 11.10 -2.24 5.20
C HIS A 146 11.94 -1.14 4.52
N VAL A 147 11.47 0.11 4.51
CA VAL A 147 12.14 1.19 3.78
C VAL A 147 13.29 1.78 4.59
N VAL A 148 13.06 2.10 5.85
CA VAL A 148 14.08 2.75 6.70
C VAL A 148 15.36 1.92 6.79
N PRO A 149 15.36 0.60 7.01
CA PRO A 149 16.60 -0.18 7.07
C PRO A 149 17.40 -0.21 5.77
N LEU A 150 16.74 -0.18 4.61
CA LEU A 150 17.39 -0.32 3.31
C LEU A 150 17.69 1.01 2.61
N LEU A 151 16.83 2.00 2.79
CA LEU A 151 16.90 3.28 2.07
C LEU A 151 16.92 4.50 3.00
N GLY A 152 16.57 4.37 4.28
CA GLY A 152 16.37 5.50 5.20
C GLY A 152 17.58 6.42 5.33
N HIS A 153 18.80 5.88 5.28
CA HIS A 153 20.04 6.62 5.37
C HIS A 153 20.40 7.40 4.08
N LYS A 154 19.78 7.07 2.95
CA LYS A 154 20.03 7.72 1.67
C LYS A 154 19.29 9.05 1.57
N ARG A 155 19.85 9.98 0.79
CA ARG A 155 19.15 11.22 0.46
C ARG A 155 18.01 10.95 -0.50
N VAL A 156 16.99 11.78 -0.41
CA VAL A 156 15.80 11.64 -1.26
C VAL A 156 16.17 11.78 -2.74
N SER A 157 17.09 12.69 -3.09
CA SER A 157 17.60 12.89 -4.46
C SER A 157 18.40 11.71 -5.02
N GLU A 158 18.97 10.86 -4.16
CA GLU A 158 19.74 9.68 -4.58
C GLU A 158 18.85 8.47 -4.93
N ILE A 159 17.54 8.58 -4.71
CA ILE A 159 16.62 7.48 -4.98
C ILE A 159 16.12 7.53 -6.42
N GLY A 160 16.78 6.80 -7.30
CA GLY A 160 16.32 6.57 -8.67
C GLY A 160 15.64 5.21 -8.85
N ALA A 161 15.13 4.94 -10.07
CA ALA A 161 14.45 3.69 -10.42
C ALA A 161 15.23 2.43 -10.04
N GLY A 162 16.54 2.38 -10.33
CA GLY A 162 17.38 1.24 -9.99
C GLY A 162 17.55 1.02 -8.48
N ALA A 163 17.41 2.06 -7.63
CA ALA A 163 17.39 1.91 -6.19
C ALA A 163 16.08 1.26 -5.72
N ILE A 164 14.95 1.64 -6.33
CA ILE A 164 13.63 1.05 -6.09
C ILE A 164 13.62 -0.43 -6.49
N GLU A 165 14.15 -0.77 -7.66
CA GLU A 165 14.20 -2.16 -8.13
C GLU A 165 15.05 -3.07 -7.22
N ARG A 166 16.20 -2.57 -6.76
CA ARG A 166 17.02 -3.28 -5.75
C ARG A 166 16.25 -3.45 -4.45
N PHE A 167 15.60 -2.39 -3.96
CA PHE A 167 14.76 -2.44 -2.77
C PHE A 167 13.67 -3.50 -2.87
N VAL A 168 12.96 -3.59 -4.01
CA VAL A 168 11.94 -4.61 -4.25
C VAL A 168 12.52 -6.03 -4.14
N ARG A 169 13.67 -6.28 -4.80
CA ARG A 169 14.35 -7.58 -4.71
C ARG A 169 14.76 -7.93 -3.28
N ASP A 170 15.30 -6.96 -2.56
CA ASP A 170 15.78 -7.15 -1.18
C ASP A 170 14.64 -7.48 -0.22
N VAL A 171 13.49 -6.81 -0.35
CA VAL A 171 12.28 -7.11 0.43
C VAL A 171 11.69 -8.47 0.03
N SER A 172 11.63 -8.79 -1.28
CA SER A 172 11.14 -10.09 -1.75
C SER A 172 12.02 -11.24 -1.25
N ALA A 173 13.33 -11.04 -1.21
CA ALA A 173 14.29 -12.00 -0.65
C ALA A 173 14.28 -12.09 0.89
N GLY A 174 13.47 -11.27 1.57
CA GLY A 174 13.34 -11.31 3.02
C GLY A 174 14.44 -10.61 3.81
N LYS A 175 15.28 -9.75 3.20
CA LYS A 175 16.36 -9.04 3.91
C LYS A 175 15.88 -8.17 5.08
N THR A 176 14.61 -7.78 5.09
CA THR A 176 13.98 -7.01 6.15
C THR A 176 13.11 -7.86 7.07
N ALA A 177 13.09 -9.17 6.87
CA ALA A 177 12.33 -10.09 7.72
C ALA A 177 12.94 -10.12 9.12
N ARG A 178 12.09 -10.00 10.13
CA ARG A 178 12.49 -10.09 11.53
C ARG A 178 11.35 -10.60 12.38
N ASP A 179 11.70 -11.21 13.48
CA ASP A 179 10.79 -11.76 14.46
C ASP A 179 11.33 -11.43 15.85
N GLU A 180 10.81 -10.36 16.44
CA GLU A 180 11.32 -9.79 17.68
C GLU A 180 10.24 -9.76 18.76
N LYS A 181 10.55 -10.24 19.95
CA LYS A 181 9.72 -10.08 21.13
C LYS A 181 10.03 -8.71 21.76
N ILE A 182 9.08 -7.78 21.70
CA ILE A 182 9.23 -6.41 22.21
C ILE A 182 8.64 -6.19 23.60
N GLY A 183 8.10 -7.23 24.22
CA GLY A 183 7.53 -7.17 25.58
C GLY A 183 6.69 -8.38 25.94
N PRO A 184 6.13 -8.44 27.17
CA PRO A 184 5.21 -9.48 27.56
C PRO A 184 4.01 -9.51 26.61
N ARG A 185 3.78 -10.63 25.92
CA ARG A 185 2.70 -10.83 24.93
C ARG A 185 2.75 -9.92 23.69
N LYS A 186 3.85 -9.14 23.49
CA LYS A 186 4.06 -8.27 22.32
C LYS A 186 5.20 -8.81 21.45
N ARG A 187 4.91 -9.06 20.19
CA ARG A 187 5.87 -9.58 19.20
C ARG A 187 5.70 -8.85 17.87
N ILE A 188 6.80 -8.41 17.29
CA ILE A 188 6.84 -7.86 15.93
C ILE A 188 7.29 -8.97 14.99
N ILE A 189 6.44 -9.32 14.04
CA ILE A 189 6.77 -10.26 12.97
C ILE A 189 6.69 -9.52 11.64
N VAL A 190 7.85 -9.28 11.05
CA VAL A 190 7.98 -8.70 9.70
C VAL A 190 8.35 -9.82 8.75
N ARG A 191 7.55 -10.01 7.71
CA ARG A 191 7.78 -11.02 6.69
C ARG A 191 8.14 -10.34 5.37
N GLY A 192 9.12 -10.90 4.66
CA GLY A 192 9.45 -10.54 3.30
C GLY A 192 8.50 -11.18 2.28
N GLY A 193 9.00 -11.37 1.08
CA GLY A 193 8.29 -11.97 -0.06
C GLY A 193 7.62 -10.96 -0.97
N ASP A 194 7.19 -11.41 -2.15
CA ASP A 194 6.62 -10.55 -3.21
C ASP A 194 5.37 -9.78 -2.77
N GLY A 195 4.56 -10.37 -1.89
CA GLY A 195 3.37 -9.71 -1.34
C GLY A 195 3.71 -8.51 -0.46
N ALA A 196 4.75 -8.62 0.37
CA ALA A 196 5.24 -7.53 1.21
C ALA A 196 5.88 -6.45 0.34
N ALA A 197 6.76 -6.84 -0.59
CA ALA A 197 7.43 -5.94 -1.52
C ALA A 197 6.44 -5.07 -2.30
N ARG A 198 5.38 -5.67 -2.86
CA ARG A 198 4.33 -4.93 -3.59
C ARG A 198 3.55 -3.95 -2.71
N LYS A 199 3.24 -4.32 -1.48
CA LYS A 199 2.53 -3.42 -0.57
C LYS A 199 3.41 -2.23 -0.19
N VAL A 200 4.65 -2.49 0.23
CA VAL A 200 5.54 -1.43 0.69
C VAL A 200 5.96 -0.49 -0.44
N VAL A 201 6.14 -1.01 -1.67
CA VAL A 201 6.42 -0.15 -2.84
C VAL A 201 5.25 0.78 -3.15
N ARG A 202 4.00 0.32 -3.02
CA ARG A 202 2.83 1.19 -3.17
C ARG A 202 2.80 2.28 -2.11
N ASP A 203 3.13 1.93 -0.86
CA ASP A 203 3.20 2.90 0.22
C ASP A 203 4.34 3.90 -0.04
N LEU A 204 5.51 3.42 -0.50
CA LEU A 204 6.65 4.26 -0.88
C LEU A 204 6.33 5.18 -2.06
N SER A 205 5.58 4.70 -3.06
CA SER A 205 5.08 5.55 -4.16
C SER A 205 4.18 6.67 -3.65
N ALA A 206 3.34 6.41 -2.64
CA ALA A 206 2.53 7.47 -2.02
C ALA A 206 3.40 8.52 -1.29
N VAL A 207 4.47 8.08 -0.61
CA VAL A 207 5.45 8.97 0.02
C VAL A 207 6.14 9.86 -1.01
N PHE A 208 6.62 9.29 -2.12
CA PHE A 208 7.26 10.08 -3.19
C PHE A 208 6.28 10.98 -3.92
N SER A 209 5.03 10.55 -4.14
CA SER A 209 3.99 11.42 -4.68
C SER A 209 3.68 12.60 -3.77
N PHE A 210 3.73 12.41 -2.45
CA PHE A 210 3.66 13.50 -1.48
C PHE A 210 4.87 14.43 -1.60
N ALA A 211 6.09 13.88 -1.73
CA ALA A 211 7.32 14.66 -1.91
C ALA A 211 7.29 15.51 -3.19
N VAL A 212 6.74 14.98 -4.29
CA VAL A 212 6.52 15.74 -5.54
C VAL A 212 5.57 16.92 -5.31
N ARG A 213 4.43 16.69 -4.65
CA ARG A 213 3.48 17.79 -4.33
C ARG A 213 4.07 18.88 -3.42
N ARG A 214 5.05 18.51 -2.58
CA ARG A 214 5.79 19.43 -1.72
C ARG A 214 7.04 20.04 -2.38
N CYS A 215 7.26 19.79 -3.66
CA CYS A 215 8.44 20.24 -4.41
C CYS A 215 9.79 19.80 -3.79
N ILE A 216 9.78 18.71 -3.00
CA ILE A 216 11.01 18.10 -2.43
C ILE A 216 11.78 17.35 -3.51
N VAL A 217 11.07 16.70 -4.43
CA VAL A 217 11.59 16.05 -5.63
C VAL A 217 10.76 16.43 -6.85
N GLN A 218 11.35 16.34 -8.03
CA GLN A 218 10.65 16.69 -9.28
C GLN A 218 9.73 15.57 -9.76
N GLU A 219 10.09 14.31 -9.51
CA GLU A 219 9.35 13.15 -9.99
C GLU A 219 9.36 12.00 -8.97
N ASN A 220 8.40 11.09 -9.14
CA ASN A 220 8.32 9.89 -8.32
C ASN A 220 9.17 8.76 -8.92
N PRO A 221 10.28 8.35 -8.28
CA PRO A 221 11.19 7.34 -8.81
C PRO A 221 10.54 5.95 -8.94
N VAL A 222 9.43 5.70 -8.23
CA VAL A 222 8.70 4.42 -8.30
C VAL A 222 8.01 4.26 -9.66
N ASP A 223 7.55 5.36 -10.27
CA ASP A 223 6.81 5.31 -11.54
C ASP A 223 7.69 4.89 -12.73
N ARG A 224 9.02 5.12 -12.62
CA ARG A 224 10.02 4.71 -13.60
C ARG A 224 10.63 3.33 -13.36
N ALA A 225 10.38 2.75 -12.18
CA ALA A 225 10.94 1.46 -11.82
C ALA A 225 10.21 0.30 -12.51
N SER A 226 10.97 -0.63 -13.09
CA SER A 226 10.43 -1.85 -13.69
C SER A 226 10.15 -2.87 -12.58
N ILE A 227 8.89 -2.92 -12.13
CA ILE A 227 8.46 -3.82 -11.05
C ILE A 227 7.57 -4.90 -11.64
N ARG A 228 7.98 -6.17 -11.46
CA ARG A 228 7.21 -7.32 -11.91
C ARG A 228 5.80 -7.31 -11.33
N LYS A 229 4.80 -7.25 -12.20
CA LYS A 229 3.40 -7.46 -11.84
C LYS A 229 3.18 -8.96 -11.71
N THR A 230 2.96 -9.44 -10.49
CA THR A 230 2.55 -10.82 -10.25
C THR A 230 1.05 -10.84 -10.00
N ASP A 231 0.32 -11.63 -10.77
CA ASP A 231 -1.10 -11.86 -10.51
C ASP A 231 -1.22 -13.02 -9.50
N ASN A 232 -1.49 -12.67 -8.25
CA ASN A 232 -1.73 -13.62 -7.17
C ASN A 232 -3.21 -13.61 -6.78
N ARG A 233 -4.12 -13.38 -7.74
CA ARG A 233 -5.55 -13.49 -7.48
C ARG A 233 -5.86 -14.92 -7.09
N ARG A 234 -6.37 -15.10 -5.89
CA ARG A 234 -6.89 -16.39 -5.46
C ARG A 234 -8.22 -16.61 -6.18
N GLN A 235 -8.28 -17.61 -7.05
CA GLN A 235 -9.50 -17.99 -7.79
C GLN A 235 -10.29 -19.08 -7.06
N ARG A 236 -9.91 -19.41 -5.82
CA ARG A 236 -10.54 -20.49 -5.03
C ARG A 236 -11.96 -20.08 -4.62
N PHE A 237 -12.93 -20.89 -4.98
CA PHE A 237 -14.29 -20.91 -4.45
C PHE A 237 -14.62 -22.36 -4.03
N LEU A 238 -15.66 -22.55 -3.25
CA LEU A 238 -16.07 -23.88 -2.76
C LEU A 238 -17.10 -24.50 -3.69
N THR A 239 -17.04 -25.82 -3.85
CA THR A 239 -18.15 -26.60 -4.41
C THR A 239 -19.27 -26.72 -3.37
N LEU A 240 -20.47 -27.13 -3.80
CA LEU A 240 -21.60 -27.35 -2.87
C LEU A 240 -21.30 -28.47 -1.87
N GLU A 241 -20.57 -29.52 -2.27
CA GLU A 241 -20.13 -30.57 -1.35
C GLU A 241 -19.14 -30.04 -0.29
N GLU A 242 -18.25 -29.12 -0.69
CA GLU A 242 -17.34 -28.48 0.24
C GLU A 242 -18.08 -27.55 1.21
N VAL A 243 -19.13 -26.87 0.74
CA VAL A 243 -20.03 -26.07 1.60
C VAL A 243 -20.76 -26.97 2.58
N THR A 244 -21.25 -28.14 2.14
CA THR A 244 -21.90 -29.14 3.00
C THR A 244 -20.95 -29.61 4.11
N ARG A 245 -19.67 -29.95 3.78
CA ARG A 245 -18.70 -30.34 4.79
C ARG A 245 -18.39 -29.20 5.78
N LEU A 246 -18.38 -27.96 5.29
CA LEU A 246 -18.17 -26.80 6.16
C LEU A 246 -19.35 -26.60 7.10
N GLY A 247 -20.60 -26.78 6.61
CA GLY A 247 -21.82 -26.74 7.41
C GLY A 247 -21.79 -27.77 8.53
N ALA A 248 -21.52 -29.05 8.20
CA ALA A 248 -21.39 -30.11 9.18
C ALA A 248 -20.30 -29.82 10.25
N ALA A 249 -19.17 -29.23 9.81
CA ALA A 249 -18.14 -28.81 10.75
C ALA A 249 -18.61 -27.70 11.72
N PHE A 250 -19.47 -26.79 11.27
CA PHE A 250 -20.09 -25.79 12.15
C PHE A 250 -21.04 -26.44 13.16
N ASP A 251 -21.91 -27.37 12.70
CA ASP A 251 -22.86 -28.10 13.56
C ASP A 251 -22.15 -28.87 14.67
N GLU A 252 -21.09 -29.61 14.31
CA GLU A 252 -20.30 -30.38 15.26
C GLU A 252 -19.52 -29.49 16.25
N LEU A 253 -19.02 -28.33 15.80
CA LEU A 253 -18.34 -27.38 16.70
C LEU A 253 -19.31 -26.74 17.67
N GLU A 254 -20.52 -26.42 17.21
CA GLU A 254 -21.60 -25.85 18.01
C GLU A 254 -22.07 -26.84 19.07
N ALA A 255 -22.34 -28.12 18.69
CA ALA A 255 -22.65 -29.20 19.60
C ALA A 255 -21.50 -29.47 20.62
N GLY A 256 -20.26 -29.26 20.21
CA GLY A 256 -19.08 -29.34 21.06
C GLY A 256 -18.82 -28.10 21.94
N GLY A 257 -19.80 -27.19 22.09
CA GLY A 257 -19.71 -26.01 22.97
C GLY A 257 -18.89 -24.86 22.40
N ALA A 258 -18.72 -24.78 21.08
CA ALA A 258 -18.15 -23.58 20.47
C ALA A 258 -19.09 -22.39 20.69
N ASN A 259 -18.50 -21.18 20.80
CA ASN A 259 -19.27 -19.96 20.98
C ASN A 259 -20.28 -19.75 19.84
N SER A 260 -21.57 -19.64 20.17
CA SER A 260 -22.68 -19.52 19.21
C SER A 260 -22.57 -18.26 18.35
N LYS A 261 -22.11 -17.12 18.89
CA LYS A 261 -21.88 -15.89 18.12
C LYS A 261 -20.85 -16.14 17.01
N ALA A 262 -19.78 -16.90 17.28
CA ALA A 262 -18.76 -17.21 16.30
C ALA A 262 -19.31 -18.10 15.16
N VAL A 263 -20.15 -19.08 15.50
CA VAL A 263 -20.79 -19.98 14.53
C VAL A 263 -21.79 -19.19 13.67
N ALA A 264 -22.65 -18.41 14.27
CA ALA A 264 -23.63 -17.58 13.56
C ALA A 264 -22.95 -16.59 12.61
N ILE A 265 -21.88 -15.92 13.02
CA ILE A 265 -21.09 -15.04 12.14
C ILE A 265 -20.54 -15.84 10.95
N ALA A 266 -19.99 -17.04 11.19
CA ALA A 266 -19.41 -17.86 10.11
C ALA A 266 -20.49 -18.35 9.11
N ARG A 267 -21.68 -18.71 9.59
CA ARG A 267 -22.83 -19.07 8.76
C ARG A 267 -23.32 -17.85 7.94
N LEU A 268 -23.41 -16.66 8.54
CA LEU A 268 -23.79 -15.43 7.83
C LEU A 268 -22.77 -15.06 6.75
N TRP A 269 -21.46 -15.28 6.96
CA TRP A 269 -20.48 -15.10 5.89
C TRP A 269 -20.78 -16.00 4.68
N ALA A 270 -21.18 -17.26 4.92
CA ALA A 270 -21.53 -18.20 3.87
C ALA A 270 -22.85 -17.84 3.15
N LEU A 271 -23.83 -17.34 3.88
CA LEU A 271 -25.16 -17.03 3.36
C LEU A 271 -25.24 -15.68 2.65
N THR A 272 -24.40 -14.71 3.02
CA THR A 272 -24.49 -13.33 2.51
C THR A 272 -23.36 -12.92 1.58
N GLY A 273 -22.20 -13.58 1.67
CA GLY A 273 -20.98 -13.16 0.98
C GLY A 273 -20.47 -11.79 1.43
N CYS A 274 -20.94 -11.24 2.52
CA CYS A 274 -20.46 -9.99 3.10
C CYS A 274 -18.99 -10.09 3.54
N ARG A 275 -18.34 -8.96 3.68
CA ARG A 275 -16.95 -8.94 4.19
C ARG A 275 -16.94 -9.34 5.67
N ARG A 276 -15.81 -9.91 6.10
CA ARG A 276 -15.65 -10.43 7.46
C ARG A 276 -16.11 -9.46 8.54
N ASP A 277 -15.63 -8.23 8.47
CA ASP A 277 -15.89 -7.23 9.50
C ASP A 277 -17.26 -6.55 9.32
N GLU A 278 -17.91 -6.65 8.13
CA GLU A 278 -19.29 -6.21 7.91
C GLU A 278 -20.30 -7.07 8.69
N ILE A 279 -20.07 -8.38 8.79
CA ILE A 279 -20.93 -9.26 9.61
C ILE A 279 -20.52 -9.26 11.07
N ALA A 280 -19.21 -9.35 11.37
CA ALA A 280 -18.76 -9.39 12.76
C ALA A 280 -19.12 -8.12 13.54
N GLY A 281 -19.10 -6.96 12.88
CA GLY A 281 -19.47 -5.67 13.45
C GLY A 281 -20.85 -5.19 13.08
N LEU A 282 -21.76 -6.09 12.60
CA LEU A 282 -23.10 -5.74 12.21
C LEU A 282 -23.92 -5.20 13.40
N ARG A 283 -24.69 -4.14 13.15
CA ARG A 283 -25.56 -3.52 14.14
C ARG A 283 -27.01 -3.78 13.82
N TRP A 284 -27.84 -3.87 14.82
CA TRP A 284 -29.29 -4.10 14.64
C TRP A 284 -29.98 -3.02 13.77
N PRO A 285 -29.67 -1.72 13.87
CA PRO A 285 -30.22 -0.71 12.96
C PRO A 285 -29.87 -0.91 11.49
N GLU A 286 -28.80 -1.68 11.18
CA GLU A 286 -28.38 -1.99 9.81
C GLU A 286 -29.15 -3.19 9.22
N VAL A 287 -29.98 -3.90 10.02
CA VAL A 287 -30.73 -5.09 9.63
C VAL A 287 -32.19 -4.72 9.39
N ASP A 288 -32.61 -4.69 8.13
CA ASP A 288 -34.00 -4.58 7.73
C ASP A 288 -34.52 -5.99 7.36
N ALA A 289 -34.97 -6.72 8.38
CA ALA A 289 -35.43 -8.10 8.21
C ALA A 289 -36.77 -8.19 7.44
N GLU A 290 -37.61 -7.16 7.49
CA GLU A 290 -38.88 -7.12 6.77
C GLU A 290 -38.69 -7.02 5.26
N ARG A 291 -37.73 -6.17 4.84
CA ARG A 291 -37.39 -6.03 3.42
C ARG A 291 -36.31 -6.99 2.96
N GLY A 292 -35.69 -7.76 3.88
CA GLY A 292 -34.59 -8.65 3.57
C GLY A 292 -33.34 -7.90 3.10
N LEU A 293 -32.95 -6.85 3.80
CA LEU A 293 -31.83 -6.00 3.43
C LEU A 293 -30.86 -5.79 4.60
N LEU A 294 -29.57 -5.62 4.29
CA LEU A 294 -28.59 -4.96 5.15
C LEU A 294 -28.30 -3.57 4.60
N VAL A 295 -28.45 -2.56 5.44
CA VAL A 295 -28.14 -1.16 5.13
C VAL A 295 -26.88 -0.76 5.90
N LEU A 296 -25.73 -1.01 5.31
CA LEU A 296 -24.42 -0.79 5.92
C LEU A 296 -23.96 0.66 5.68
N ASP A 297 -23.84 1.47 6.71
CA ASP A 297 -23.52 2.89 6.59
C ASP A 297 -22.02 3.17 6.34
N ASP A 298 -21.10 2.43 6.97
CA ASP A 298 -19.65 2.62 6.82
C ASP A 298 -18.95 1.35 6.35
N THR A 299 -19.03 1.05 5.08
CA THR A 299 -18.18 -0.01 4.49
C THR A 299 -16.87 0.56 3.97
N LYS A 300 -15.96 -0.32 3.54
CA LYS A 300 -14.71 0.08 2.87
C LYS A 300 -14.93 0.99 1.65
N THR A 301 -16.12 0.92 1.05
CA THR A 301 -16.49 1.65 -0.18
C THR A 301 -17.62 2.65 0.01
N GLY A 302 -17.94 3.02 1.25
CA GLY A 302 -19.05 3.88 1.62
C GLY A 302 -20.34 3.12 1.96
N LYS A 303 -21.49 3.80 1.99
CA LYS A 303 -22.81 3.20 2.25
C LYS A 303 -23.10 2.10 1.23
N SER A 304 -23.68 0.99 1.69
CA SER A 304 -23.95 -0.16 0.84
C SER A 304 -25.18 -0.92 1.28
N ILE A 305 -26.09 -1.19 0.36
CA ILE A 305 -27.28 -2.01 0.57
C ILE A 305 -26.99 -3.42 0.05
N ARG A 306 -27.35 -4.44 0.82
CA ARG A 306 -27.18 -5.86 0.48
C ARG A 306 -28.49 -6.59 0.60
N PRO A 307 -28.95 -7.30 -0.44
CA PRO A 307 -30.08 -8.20 -0.31
C PRO A 307 -29.71 -9.41 0.56
N LEU A 308 -30.64 -9.81 1.40
CA LEU A 308 -30.57 -11.02 2.24
C LEU A 308 -31.49 -12.08 1.65
N GLY A 309 -30.97 -13.29 1.46
CA GLY A 309 -31.80 -14.46 1.21
C GLY A 309 -32.54 -14.90 2.47
N ALA A 310 -33.67 -15.62 2.30
CA ALA A 310 -34.53 -16.07 3.41
C ALA A 310 -33.77 -16.81 4.52
N ALA A 311 -32.78 -17.65 4.18
CA ALA A 311 -31.96 -18.36 5.16
C ALA A 311 -31.13 -17.43 6.05
N ALA A 312 -30.63 -16.32 5.49
CA ALA A 312 -29.88 -15.33 6.28
C ALA A 312 -30.81 -14.52 7.18
N VAL A 313 -32.00 -14.16 6.71
CA VAL A 313 -33.05 -13.49 7.50
C VAL A 313 -33.47 -14.38 8.67
N ALA A 314 -33.81 -15.65 8.42
CA ALA A 314 -34.17 -16.61 9.46
C ALA A 314 -33.09 -16.77 10.53
N LEU A 315 -31.83 -16.85 10.11
CA LEU A 315 -30.71 -16.92 11.08
C LEU A 315 -30.63 -15.65 11.93
N LEU A 316 -30.75 -14.47 11.32
CA LEU A 316 -30.70 -13.20 12.08
C LEU A 316 -31.88 -13.09 13.06
N GLN A 317 -33.09 -13.51 12.65
CA GLN A 317 -34.28 -13.52 13.51
C GLN A 317 -34.18 -14.52 14.66
N SER A 318 -33.43 -15.62 14.53
CA SER A 318 -33.21 -16.59 15.60
C SER A 318 -32.21 -16.14 16.65
N LEU A 319 -31.50 -15.03 16.42
CA LEU A 319 -30.51 -14.53 17.38
C LEU A 319 -31.16 -13.76 18.52
N THR A 320 -30.73 -14.04 19.74
CA THR A 320 -31.15 -13.28 20.92
C THR A 320 -30.52 -11.89 20.88
N ARG A 321 -31.38 -10.86 20.95
CA ARG A 321 -30.95 -9.48 21.01
C ARG A 321 -30.55 -9.10 22.44
N ASP A 322 -29.35 -8.58 22.59
CA ASP A 322 -28.89 -7.97 23.82
C ASP A 322 -29.41 -6.53 23.89
N PRO A 323 -30.25 -6.16 24.89
CA PRO A 323 -30.83 -4.82 24.98
C PRO A 323 -29.79 -3.73 25.24
N ASP A 324 -28.67 -4.09 25.85
CA ASP A 324 -27.59 -3.15 26.21
C ASP A 324 -26.58 -2.95 25.08
N SER A 325 -26.76 -3.61 23.93
CA SER A 325 -25.83 -3.52 22.81
C SER A 325 -26.53 -3.24 21.47
N GLU A 326 -25.99 -2.31 20.71
CA GLU A 326 -26.43 -2.08 19.34
C GLU A 326 -25.94 -3.17 18.37
N PHE A 327 -24.92 -3.95 18.75
CA PHE A 327 -24.32 -4.98 17.89
C PHE A 327 -25.17 -6.26 17.87
N VAL A 328 -25.31 -6.87 16.69
CA VAL A 328 -25.89 -8.21 16.54
C VAL A 328 -25.03 -9.24 17.27
N PHE A 329 -23.73 -9.03 17.30
CA PHE A 329 -22.75 -9.89 17.98
C PHE A 329 -21.90 -9.06 18.95
N PRO A 330 -22.42 -8.74 20.13
CA PRO A 330 -21.69 -7.96 21.14
C PRO A 330 -20.45 -8.69 21.64
N ALA A 331 -19.44 -7.91 22.04
CA ALA A 331 -18.22 -8.44 22.63
C ALA A 331 -18.53 -9.28 23.90
N GLU A 332 -17.65 -10.21 24.22
CA GLU A 332 -17.74 -10.98 25.49
C GLU A 332 -17.35 -10.12 26.71
N PHE A 333 -16.47 -9.15 26.49
CA PHE A 333 -15.96 -8.26 27.51
C PHE A 333 -15.75 -6.87 26.91
N GLY A 334 -16.19 -5.84 27.62
CA GLY A 334 -16.09 -4.45 27.21
C GLY A 334 -16.99 -4.09 26.03
N ASP A 335 -16.80 -2.90 25.50
CA ASP A 335 -17.60 -2.36 24.42
C ASP A 335 -17.19 -2.92 23.04
N GLY A 336 -18.14 -2.90 22.10
CA GLY A 336 -17.90 -3.26 20.72
C GLY A 336 -18.46 -4.63 20.34
N HIS A 337 -17.94 -5.20 19.26
CA HIS A 337 -18.43 -6.44 18.68
C HIS A 337 -17.49 -7.63 18.95
N TYR A 338 -18.03 -8.84 18.78
CA TYR A 338 -17.31 -10.09 19.00
C TYR A 338 -16.08 -10.28 18.11
N GLN A 339 -14.93 -10.59 18.71
CA GLN A 339 -13.62 -10.72 18.02
C GLN A 339 -13.09 -12.16 17.91
N GLY A 340 -13.81 -13.15 18.44
CA GLY A 340 -13.36 -14.54 18.59
C GLY A 340 -13.40 -15.43 17.36
N THR A 341 -13.89 -14.94 16.23
CA THR A 341 -14.16 -15.72 15.00
C THR A 341 -12.94 -16.45 14.42
N LYS A 342 -11.73 -15.91 14.62
CA LYS A 342 -10.50 -16.49 14.04
C LYS A 342 -10.22 -17.91 14.55
N ARG A 343 -10.49 -18.17 15.83
CA ARG A 343 -10.25 -19.50 16.43
C ARG A 343 -11.26 -20.52 15.93
N LEU A 344 -12.54 -20.15 15.89
CA LEU A 344 -13.59 -20.99 15.33
C LEU A 344 -13.28 -21.34 13.88
N TRP A 345 -12.99 -20.33 13.05
CA TRP A 345 -12.70 -20.54 11.63
C TRP A 345 -11.56 -21.52 11.41
N ALA A 346 -10.45 -21.39 12.14
CA ALA A 346 -9.32 -22.30 12.04
C ALA A 346 -9.70 -23.76 12.41
N LYS A 347 -10.57 -23.96 13.42
CA LYS A 347 -11.08 -25.28 13.80
C LYS A 347 -12.00 -25.85 12.71
N ALA A 348 -12.94 -25.04 12.19
CA ALA A 348 -13.91 -25.45 11.17
C ALA A 348 -13.21 -25.86 9.86
N ILE A 349 -12.26 -25.05 9.37
CA ILE A 349 -11.50 -25.36 8.14
C ILE A 349 -10.69 -26.65 8.29
N ARG A 350 -10.10 -26.90 9.44
CA ARG A 350 -9.37 -28.16 9.71
C ARG A 350 -10.33 -29.34 9.71
N LYS A 351 -11.48 -29.23 10.41
CA LYS A 351 -12.48 -30.28 10.53
C LYS A 351 -13.14 -30.61 9.19
N ALA A 352 -13.45 -29.60 8.39
CA ALA A 352 -14.00 -29.75 7.05
C ALA A 352 -12.97 -30.21 5.99
N ALA A 353 -11.68 -30.33 6.36
CA ALA A 353 -10.58 -30.64 5.43
C ALA A 353 -10.49 -29.65 4.24
N LEU A 354 -10.57 -28.34 4.52
CA LEU A 354 -10.57 -27.26 3.52
C LEU A 354 -9.35 -26.34 3.68
N PRO A 355 -8.10 -26.82 3.44
CA PRO A 355 -6.91 -26.02 3.67
C PRO A 355 -6.90 -24.76 2.78
N GLY A 356 -6.42 -23.65 3.33
CA GLY A 356 -6.29 -22.37 2.60
C GLY A 356 -7.58 -21.60 2.39
N VAL A 357 -8.73 -22.13 2.78
CA VAL A 357 -10.03 -21.44 2.71
C VAL A 357 -10.13 -20.36 3.78
N THR A 358 -10.59 -19.18 3.39
CA THR A 358 -10.75 -18.00 4.24
C THR A 358 -12.21 -17.51 4.19
N PRO A 359 -12.66 -16.67 5.13
CA PRO A 359 -13.99 -16.06 5.01
C PRO A 359 -14.20 -15.33 3.67
N HIS A 360 -13.14 -14.77 3.08
CA HIS A 360 -13.24 -14.14 1.76
C HIS A 360 -13.46 -15.16 0.62
N THR A 361 -13.07 -16.42 0.80
CA THR A 361 -13.36 -17.51 -0.13
C THR A 361 -14.87 -17.77 -0.21
N LEU A 362 -15.62 -17.65 0.90
CA LEU A 362 -17.07 -17.76 0.90
C LEU A 362 -17.75 -16.69 0.03
N ARG A 363 -17.21 -15.47 0.07
CA ARG A 363 -17.67 -14.39 -0.80
C ARG A 363 -17.41 -14.72 -2.28
N HIS A 364 -16.26 -15.31 -2.60
CA HIS A 364 -15.99 -15.81 -3.95
C HIS A 364 -16.94 -16.97 -4.33
N THR A 365 -17.28 -17.83 -3.37
CA THR A 365 -18.25 -18.89 -3.58
C THR A 365 -19.63 -18.33 -3.96
N ILE A 366 -20.17 -17.36 -3.21
CA ILE A 366 -21.43 -16.70 -3.56
C ILE A 366 -21.38 -16.09 -4.97
N GLY A 367 -20.31 -15.35 -5.30
CA GLY A 367 -20.16 -14.75 -6.63
C GLY A 367 -20.09 -15.79 -7.75
N SER A 368 -19.34 -16.87 -7.52
CA SER A 368 -19.21 -17.97 -8.48
C SER A 368 -20.54 -18.70 -8.65
N THR A 369 -21.23 -19.01 -7.56
CA THR A 369 -22.54 -19.69 -7.58
C THR A 369 -23.58 -18.86 -8.31
N ALA A 370 -23.68 -17.55 -8.03
CA ALA A 370 -24.62 -16.66 -8.72
C ALA A 370 -24.38 -16.70 -10.25
N VAL A 371 -23.13 -16.52 -10.68
CA VAL A 371 -22.79 -16.53 -12.11
C VAL A 371 -23.01 -17.90 -12.75
N SER A 372 -22.70 -19.00 -12.07
CA SER A 372 -22.94 -20.37 -12.55
C SER A 372 -24.43 -20.68 -12.68
N SER A 373 -25.26 -20.08 -11.83
CA SER A 373 -26.73 -20.19 -11.90
C SER A 373 -27.33 -19.36 -13.03
N GLY A 374 -26.54 -18.52 -13.69
CA GLY A 374 -26.97 -17.70 -14.82
C GLY A 374 -27.34 -16.26 -14.46
N GLU A 375 -27.07 -15.85 -13.21
CA GLU A 375 -27.31 -14.48 -12.80
C GLU A 375 -26.37 -13.51 -13.51
N GLY A 376 -26.91 -12.37 -13.93
CA GLY A 376 -26.14 -11.33 -14.60
C GLY A 376 -25.07 -10.71 -13.68
N MET A 377 -23.98 -10.20 -14.29
CA MET A 377 -22.88 -9.59 -13.55
C MET A 377 -23.30 -8.40 -12.68
N ALA A 378 -24.31 -7.62 -13.13
CA ALA A 378 -24.85 -6.49 -12.36
C ALA A 378 -25.55 -6.98 -11.08
N LEU A 379 -26.38 -8.02 -11.20
CA LEU A 379 -27.11 -8.62 -10.07
C LEU A 379 -26.14 -9.29 -9.10
N THR A 380 -25.17 -10.06 -9.61
CA THR A 380 -24.09 -10.62 -8.80
C THR A 380 -23.31 -9.52 -8.06
N GLY A 381 -23.05 -8.40 -8.73
CA GLY A 381 -22.42 -7.23 -8.13
C GLY A 381 -23.24 -6.62 -6.99
N ALA A 382 -24.58 -6.54 -7.16
CA ALA A 382 -25.50 -6.06 -6.16
C ALA A 382 -25.55 -6.98 -4.92
N ILE A 383 -25.65 -8.30 -5.12
CA ILE A 383 -25.59 -9.31 -4.04
C ILE A 383 -24.31 -9.13 -3.21
N LEU A 384 -23.18 -9.00 -3.88
CA LEU A 384 -21.89 -8.81 -3.21
C LEU A 384 -21.66 -7.37 -2.75
N GLY A 385 -22.45 -6.38 -3.21
CA GLY A 385 -22.28 -4.95 -2.98
C GLY A 385 -20.94 -4.44 -3.50
N HIS A 386 -20.66 -4.69 -4.75
CA HIS A 386 -19.54 -4.13 -5.45
C HIS A 386 -19.87 -2.73 -5.97
N ALA A 387 -19.24 -1.70 -5.44
CA ALA A 387 -19.37 -0.34 -5.96
C ALA A 387 -18.73 -0.18 -7.36
N ASN A 388 -17.79 -1.08 -7.73
CA ASN A 388 -17.12 -1.04 -9.02
C ASN A 388 -17.38 -2.35 -9.79
N PRO A 389 -17.95 -2.28 -11.00
CA PRO A 389 -18.21 -3.45 -11.85
C PRO A 389 -16.98 -4.32 -12.13
N ARG A 390 -15.78 -3.71 -12.17
CA ARG A 390 -14.51 -4.46 -12.33
C ARG A 390 -14.28 -5.47 -11.22
N SER A 391 -14.87 -5.26 -10.04
CA SER A 391 -14.73 -6.20 -8.92
C SER A 391 -15.54 -7.47 -9.17
N THR A 392 -16.62 -7.41 -9.94
CA THR A 392 -17.45 -8.56 -10.34
C THR A 392 -16.90 -9.24 -11.58
N ALA A 393 -16.19 -8.51 -12.45
CA ALA A 393 -15.60 -9.04 -13.67
C ALA A 393 -14.62 -10.22 -13.46
N ILE A 394 -14.15 -10.43 -12.22
CA ILE A 394 -13.36 -11.61 -11.87
C ILE A 394 -14.10 -12.94 -12.04
N TYR A 395 -15.42 -12.91 -12.09
CA TYR A 395 -16.27 -14.10 -12.29
C TYR A 395 -16.69 -14.29 -13.75
N ALA A 396 -16.33 -13.38 -14.67
CA ALA A 396 -16.76 -13.44 -16.07
C ALA A 396 -16.38 -14.75 -16.78
N HIS A 397 -15.25 -15.34 -16.41
CA HIS A 397 -14.79 -16.61 -16.98
C HIS A 397 -15.69 -17.80 -16.61
N ILE A 398 -16.57 -17.69 -15.63
CA ILE A 398 -17.50 -18.75 -15.20
C ILE A 398 -18.79 -18.74 -16.04
N GLN A 399 -19.04 -17.68 -16.84
CA GLN A 399 -20.26 -17.52 -17.63
C GLN A 399 -20.35 -18.43 -18.88
N PHE A 400 -19.34 -19.22 -19.20
CA PHE A 400 -19.34 -20.04 -20.43
C PHE A 400 -20.52 -21.00 -20.49
N ASP A 401 -20.77 -21.81 -19.44
CA ASP A 401 -21.89 -22.75 -19.40
C ASP A 401 -23.28 -22.08 -19.35
N PRO A 402 -23.51 -21.05 -18.52
CA PRO A 402 -24.74 -20.26 -18.56
C PRO A 402 -24.97 -19.61 -19.92
N SER A 403 -23.95 -19.08 -20.56
CA SER A 403 -24.06 -18.46 -21.89
C SER A 403 -24.41 -19.47 -22.96
N ARG A 404 -23.82 -20.66 -22.94
CA ARG A 404 -24.16 -21.77 -23.85
C ARG A 404 -25.60 -22.19 -23.68
N ARG A 405 -26.06 -22.44 -22.44
CA ARG A 405 -27.45 -22.77 -22.15
C ARG A 405 -28.43 -21.69 -22.60
N ALA A 406 -28.06 -20.42 -22.46
CA ALA A 406 -28.86 -19.29 -22.95
C ALA A 406 -28.92 -19.28 -24.49
N ALA A 407 -27.74 -19.47 -25.14
CA ALA A 407 -27.68 -19.58 -26.59
C ALA A 407 -28.57 -20.75 -27.13
N ASP A 408 -28.47 -21.94 -26.50
CA ASP A 408 -29.28 -23.09 -26.86
C ASP A 408 -30.81 -22.79 -26.74
N ARG A 409 -31.24 -22.11 -25.67
CA ARG A 409 -32.65 -21.71 -25.51
C ARG A 409 -33.10 -20.68 -26.56
N VAL A 410 -32.22 -19.71 -26.86
CA VAL A 410 -32.55 -18.66 -27.85
C VAL A 410 -32.59 -19.24 -29.26
N THR A 411 -31.55 -20.00 -29.62
CA THR A 411 -31.44 -20.60 -30.96
C THR A 411 -32.55 -21.64 -31.18
N LYS A 412 -32.97 -22.40 -30.17
CA LYS A 412 -34.10 -23.30 -30.24
C LYS A 412 -35.41 -22.53 -30.59
N LYS A 413 -35.70 -21.43 -29.89
CA LYS A 413 -36.87 -20.60 -30.18
C LYS A 413 -36.86 -20.08 -31.64
N ILE A 414 -35.69 -19.65 -32.11
CA ILE A 414 -35.54 -19.18 -33.48
C ILE A 414 -35.68 -20.33 -34.46
N ALA A 415 -35.10 -21.49 -34.19
CA ALA A 415 -35.25 -22.69 -35.04
C ALA A 415 -36.68 -23.17 -35.11
N ASP A 416 -37.39 -23.22 -33.97
CA ASP A 416 -38.82 -23.58 -33.92
C ASP A 416 -39.67 -22.59 -34.76
N ALA A 417 -39.39 -21.30 -34.68
CA ALA A 417 -40.06 -20.28 -35.48
C ALA A 417 -39.72 -20.41 -36.98
N LEU A 418 -38.46 -20.68 -37.33
CA LEU A 418 -38.05 -20.91 -38.72
C LEU A 418 -38.64 -22.20 -39.31
N ALA A 419 -38.95 -23.21 -38.50
CA ALA A 419 -39.60 -24.45 -38.90
C ALA A 419 -41.14 -24.32 -39.04
N GLY A 420 -41.70 -23.11 -38.93
CA GLY A 420 -43.12 -22.86 -39.07
C GLY A 420 -43.95 -23.23 -37.83
N GLY A 421 -43.32 -23.43 -36.69
CA GLY A 421 -43.99 -23.62 -35.41
C GLY A 421 -44.69 -22.32 -34.98
N THR A 422 -46.04 -22.38 -34.80
CA THR A 422 -46.81 -21.26 -34.26
C THR A 422 -46.32 -20.89 -32.87
N ALA A 423 -45.79 -19.67 -32.71
CA ALA A 423 -45.50 -19.12 -31.39
C ALA A 423 -46.78 -19.13 -30.55
N GLY A 424 -46.79 -19.87 -29.45
CA GLY A 424 -47.89 -19.78 -28.48
C GLY A 424 -48.11 -18.32 -28.05
N PRO A 425 -49.33 -17.92 -27.67
CA PRO A 425 -49.63 -16.53 -27.38
C PRO A 425 -48.68 -15.99 -26.28
N GLY A 426 -47.96 -14.95 -26.66
CA GLY A 426 -47.15 -14.20 -25.70
C GLY A 426 -48.04 -13.67 -24.55
N PRO A 427 -47.46 -13.41 -23.37
CA PRO A 427 -48.24 -12.88 -22.26
C PRO A 427 -48.98 -11.63 -22.69
N ALA A 428 -50.31 -11.63 -22.50
CA ALA A 428 -51.19 -10.53 -22.82
C ALA A 428 -50.66 -9.24 -22.22
N ARG A 429 -50.44 -8.25 -23.08
CA ARG A 429 -50.23 -6.87 -22.63
C ARG A 429 -51.51 -6.45 -21.94
N SER A 430 -51.48 -6.19 -20.65
CA SER A 430 -52.61 -5.58 -19.94
C SER A 430 -52.85 -4.22 -20.56
N SER A 431 -54.01 -4.10 -21.22
CA SER A 431 -54.58 -2.85 -21.67
C SER A 431 -55.06 -2.05 -20.45
N ARG A 432 -54.19 -1.28 -19.89
CA ARG A 432 -54.46 -0.14 -19.01
C ARG A 432 -53.58 1.00 -19.50
N ASP A 433 -54.14 1.77 -20.42
CA ASP A 433 -53.83 3.17 -20.71
C ASP A 433 -54.61 3.58 -21.97
N ALA A 434 -55.91 3.74 -21.80
CA ALA A 434 -56.73 4.51 -22.70
C ALA A 434 -57.73 5.25 -21.82
N ASP A 435 -57.34 6.39 -21.30
CA ASP A 435 -58.14 7.57 -20.99
C ASP A 435 -57.34 8.50 -20.09
N GLU A 436 -56.52 9.34 -20.73
CA GLU A 436 -56.21 10.62 -20.15
C GLU A 436 -56.05 11.66 -21.27
N LYS A 437 -57.12 12.39 -21.40
CA LYS A 437 -57.38 13.47 -22.34
C LYS A 437 -56.43 14.65 -21.99
N ALA A 438 -55.65 15.08 -22.95
CA ALA A 438 -54.83 16.31 -22.85
C ALA A 438 -55.73 17.56 -22.75
N PRO A 439 -55.47 18.53 -21.90
CA PRO A 439 -55.98 19.88 -22.02
C PRO A 439 -55.07 20.71 -22.96
N GLY A 440 -55.74 21.39 -23.89
CA GLY A 440 -55.15 22.25 -24.89
C GLY A 440 -54.51 23.54 -24.32
N PRO A 441 -53.78 24.28 -25.17
CA PRO A 441 -53.02 25.47 -24.75
C PRO A 441 -53.94 26.68 -24.65
N GLY A 442 -53.93 27.35 -23.52
CA GLY A 442 -54.59 28.63 -23.23
C GLY A 442 -53.62 29.64 -22.70
N GLU A 443 -53.33 30.57 -23.57
CA GLU A 443 -52.92 32.01 -23.36
C GLU A 443 -52.77 32.55 -21.91
N ARG A 444 -51.61 33.01 -21.63
CA ARG A 444 -51.06 34.38 -21.26
C ARG A 444 -49.75 34.26 -20.53
#